data_2d11ce593608288b6922c68dab7bb65c
#
_entry.id   2d11ce593608288b6922c68dab7bb65c
#
_cell.length_a   1.000
_cell.length_b   1.000
_cell.length_c   1.000
_cell.angle_alpha   90.00
_cell.angle_beta   90.00
_cell.angle_gamma   90.00
#
_symmetry.space_group_name_H-M   'P 1'
#
loop_
_entity.id
_entity.type
_entity.pdbx_description
1 polymer ?
#
loop_
_entity_poly.entity_id
_entity_poly.type
_entity_poly.pdbx_seq_one_letter_code
_entity_poly.pdbx_strand_id
1 'polypeptide(L)'
;MIQLFHVTKAYGGDAPVLSDVNLRVEKGEFIWLTGPSGAGKTTLLRLLFCAEAPTSGQILVGGRNVNRLSQGGVPYLRRNISVVFQDFKLLDNRTVAENVGFALEVLGASDAHIRGRSLRRLDQLGLRSKADSLPARLSGGEQQRVAIARALVNEPALLLADEPTGNLDASLTDSILELLFDANARGTTVVVATHDRALLSRYRRRTVSLDRGKVVSDA
;
A
#
# COMPACT_ATOMS: atom_id res chain seq x y z
N MET A 1 2.96 -10.02 -11.16
CA MET A 1 3.61 -9.05 -10.23
C MET A 1 3.89 -9.68 -8.87
N ILE A 2 2.90 -10.32 -8.26
CA ILE A 2 3.00 -11.02 -6.97
C ILE A 2 2.72 -12.50 -7.20
N GLN A 3 3.49 -13.39 -6.57
CA GLN A 3 3.23 -14.84 -6.54
C GLN A 3 3.56 -15.37 -5.14
N LEU A 4 2.59 -16.05 -4.56
CA LEU A 4 2.72 -16.74 -3.28
C LEU A 4 2.50 -18.23 -3.51
N PHE A 5 3.39 -19.05 -2.96
CA PHE A 5 3.36 -20.51 -3.06
C PHE A 5 3.41 -21.10 -1.66
N HIS A 6 2.30 -21.70 -1.21
CA HIS A 6 2.18 -22.38 0.08
C HIS A 6 2.67 -21.54 1.27
N VAL A 7 2.33 -20.22 1.26
CA VAL A 7 2.84 -19.26 2.25
C VAL A 7 2.12 -19.43 3.57
N THR A 8 2.92 -19.65 4.62
CA THR A 8 2.45 -19.73 6.00
C THR A 8 3.19 -18.71 6.85
N LYS A 9 2.47 -18.04 7.77
CA LYS A 9 3.04 -17.12 8.76
C LYS A 9 2.47 -17.39 10.16
N ALA A 10 3.36 -17.69 11.09
CA ALA A 10 3.06 -17.82 12.52
C ALA A 10 3.93 -16.87 13.35
N TYR A 11 3.42 -16.44 14.51
CA TYR A 11 4.08 -15.54 15.47
C TYR A 11 4.33 -16.24 16.81
N GLY A 12 4.65 -17.53 16.79
CA GLY A 12 4.97 -18.30 18.00
C GLY A 12 3.76 -18.82 18.79
N GLY A 13 2.55 -18.72 18.23
CA GLY A 13 1.33 -19.34 18.77
C GLY A 13 1.00 -20.69 18.11
N ASP A 14 0.00 -21.39 18.66
CA ASP A 14 -0.43 -22.72 18.16
C ASP A 14 -1.06 -22.68 16.78
N ALA A 15 -1.62 -21.53 16.37
CA ALA A 15 -2.25 -21.35 15.07
C ALA A 15 -1.54 -20.30 14.21
N PRO A 16 -1.26 -20.57 12.92
CA PRO A 16 -0.69 -19.58 12.01
C PRO A 16 -1.71 -18.49 11.66
N VAL A 17 -1.22 -17.24 11.53
CA VAL A 17 -2.02 -16.09 11.06
C VAL A 17 -2.31 -16.19 9.55
N LEU A 18 -1.39 -16.77 8.77
CA LEU A 18 -1.60 -17.17 7.39
C LEU A 18 -1.25 -18.64 7.24
N SER A 19 -2.06 -19.41 6.55
CA SER A 19 -1.94 -20.86 6.41
C SER A 19 -2.13 -21.27 4.94
N ASP A 20 -1.05 -21.75 4.34
CA ASP A 20 -1.04 -22.32 2.98
C ASP A 20 -1.62 -21.36 1.92
N VAL A 21 -1.25 -20.09 1.99
CA VAL A 21 -1.75 -19.05 1.05
C VAL A 21 -1.07 -19.23 -0.30
N ASN A 22 -1.90 -19.41 -1.33
CA ASN A 22 -1.51 -19.41 -2.73
C ASN A 22 -2.25 -18.25 -3.41
N LEU A 23 -1.49 -17.36 -4.09
CA LEU A 23 -2.06 -16.19 -4.75
C LEU A 23 -1.15 -15.72 -5.89
N ARG A 24 -1.76 -15.35 -7.00
CA ARG A 24 -1.06 -14.71 -8.12
C ARG A 24 -1.76 -13.40 -8.49
N VAL A 25 -0.98 -12.31 -8.55
CA VAL A 25 -1.44 -11.00 -9.02
C VAL A 25 -0.57 -10.58 -10.19
N GLU A 26 -1.20 -10.26 -11.31
CA GLU A 26 -0.49 -9.87 -12.53
C GLU A 26 0.00 -8.42 -12.46
N LYS A 27 0.93 -8.07 -13.35
CA LYS A 27 1.39 -6.68 -13.46
C LYS A 27 0.27 -5.78 -13.98
N GLY A 28 0.07 -4.63 -13.34
CA GLY A 28 -0.98 -3.67 -13.72
C GLY A 28 -2.38 -4.09 -13.26
N GLU A 29 -2.51 -5.15 -12.47
CA GLU A 29 -3.79 -5.58 -11.93
C GLU A 29 -4.17 -4.75 -10.70
N PHE A 30 -5.47 -4.50 -10.53
CA PHE A 30 -6.06 -3.97 -9.31
C PHE A 30 -6.85 -5.07 -8.62
N ILE A 31 -6.52 -5.35 -7.36
CA ILE A 31 -7.25 -6.33 -6.56
C ILE A 31 -7.72 -5.73 -5.22
N TRP A 32 -8.91 -6.15 -4.80
CA TRP A 32 -9.37 -6.02 -3.43
C TRP A 32 -8.90 -7.23 -2.63
N LEU A 33 -8.29 -6.99 -1.46
CA LEU A 33 -7.99 -8.00 -0.46
C LEU A 33 -8.97 -7.82 0.69
N THR A 34 -9.97 -8.69 0.80
CA THR A 34 -11.05 -8.57 1.78
C THR A 34 -11.02 -9.68 2.81
N GLY A 35 -11.85 -9.55 3.84
CA GLY A 35 -12.00 -10.52 4.93
C GLY A 35 -12.26 -9.83 6.27
N PRO A 36 -12.74 -10.57 7.28
CA PRO A 36 -12.99 -10.03 8.61
C PRO A 36 -11.73 -9.44 9.26
N SER A 37 -11.92 -8.68 10.34
CA SER A 37 -10.78 -8.26 11.16
C SER A 37 -10.03 -9.49 11.68
N GLY A 38 -8.70 -9.44 11.68
CA GLY A 38 -7.86 -10.59 12.07
C GLY A 38 -7.70 -11.68 11.01
N ALA A 39 -8.30 -11.58 9.82
CA ALA A 39 -8.16 -12.58 8.75
C ALA A 39 -6.74 -12.73 8.18
N GLY A 40 -5.80 -11.82 8.51
CA GLY A 40 -4.42 -11.86 8.04
C GLY A 40 -4.07 -10.86 6.93
N LYS A 41 -4.99 -9.95 6.54
CA LYS A 41 -4.78 -8.97 5.45
C LYS A 41 -3.51 -8.13 5.65
N THR A 42 -3.39 -7.45 6.79
CA THR A 42 -2.21 -6.63 7.13
C THR A 42 -0.92 -7.45 7.17
N THR A 43 -0.98 -8.69 7.71
CA THR A 43 0.16 -9.61 7.72
C THR A 43 0.59 -9.96 6.29
N LEU A 44 -0.38 -10.26 5.41
CA LEU A 44 -0.08 -10.54 4.00
C LEU A 44 0.61 -9.34 3.33
N LEU A 45 0.07 -8.12 3.53
CA LEU A 45 0.71 -6.91 3.01
C LEU A 45 2.15 -6.76 3.54
N ARG A 46 2.39 -6.96 4.86
CA ARG A 46 3.73 -6.88 5.47
C ARG A 46 4.74 -7.85 4.88
N LEU A 47 4.31 -9.06 4.52
CA LEU A 47 5.16 -10.01 3.81
C LEU A 47 5.54 -9.51 2.42
N LEU A 48 4.62 -8.89 1.67
CA LEU A 48 4.84 -8.42 0.30
C LEU A 48 5.89 -7.30 0.20
N PHE A 49 5.98 -6.41 1.21
CA PHE A 49 7.04 -5.39 1.24
C PHE A 49 8.21 -5.73 2.16
N CYS A 50 8.34 -7.01 2.55
CA CYS A 50 9.44 -7.54 3.38
C CYS A 50 9.57 -6.88 4.76
N ALA A 51 8.47 -6.36 5.35
CA ALA A 51 8.48 -5.92 6.75
C ALA A 51 8.62 -7.14 7.68
N GLU A 52 8.15 -8.29 7.22
CA GLU A 52 8.24 -9.56 7.89
C GLU A 52 8.65 -10.66 6.90
N ALA A 53 9.19 -11.76 7.40
CA ALA A 53 9.47 -12.97 6.63
C ALA A 53 8.35 -13.99 6.84
N PRO A 54 7.99 -14.80 5.83
CA PRO A 54 7.11 -15.94 6.03
C PRO A 54 7.79 -17.02 6.90
N THR A 55 6.99 -17.83 7.59
CA THR A 55 7.49 -18.99 8.35
C THR A 55 7.84 -20.12 7.38
N SER A 56 7.03 -20.33 6.33
CA SER A 56 7.29 -21.30 5.25
C SER A 56 6.64 -20.83 3.94
N GLY A 57 6.95 -21.54 2.86
CA GLY A 57 6.49 -21.19 1.51
C GLY A 57 7.41 -20.19 0.82
N GLN A 58 6.99 -19.70 -0.34
CA GLN A 58 7.78 -18.82 -1.19
C GLN A 58 6.96 -17.61 -1.64
N ILE A 59 7.59 -16.43 -1.62
CA ILE A 59 6.99 -15.19 -2.10
C ILE A 59 7.88 -14.59 -3.18
N LEU A 60 7.29 -14.27 -4.32
CA LEU A 60 7.93 -13.53 -5.40
C LEU A 60 7.22 -12.18 -5.56
N VAL A 61 7.97 -11.07 -5.56
CA VAL A 61 7.47 -9.72 -5.83
C VAL A 61 8.34 -9.07 -6.91
N GLY A 62 7.72 -8.65 -8.01
CA GLY A 62 8.44 -8.12 -9.15
C GLY A 62 9.48 -9.09 -9.73
N GLY A 63 9.21 -10.41 -9.69
CA GLY A 63 10.09 -11.47 -10.12
C GLY A 63 11.23 -11.79 -9.13
N ARG A 64 11.33 -11.11 -7.99
CA ARG A 64 12.35 -11.35 -6.97
C ARG A 64 11.81 -12.21 -5.85
N ASN A 65 12.53 -13.25 -5.46
CA ASN A 65 12.20 -14.08 -4.30
C ASN A 65 12.53 -13.33 -3.02
N VAL A 66 11.51 -12.90 -2.27
CA VAL A 66 11.69 -12.09 -1.05
C VAL A 66 12.34 -12.87 0.09
N ASN A 67 12.15 -14.20 0.12
CA ASN A 67 12.76 -15.08 1.12
C ASN A 67 14.29 -15.17 1.01
N ARG A 68 14.83 -14.89 -0.19
CA ARG A 68 16.25 -15.00 -0.50
C ARG A 68 16.96 -13.65 -0.62
N LEU A 69 16.26 -12.56 -0.35
CA LEU A 69 16.88 -11.23 -0.38
C LEU A 69 17.84 -11.08 0.80
N SER A 70 19.05 -10.59 0.50
CA SER A 70 19.97 -10.12 1.52
C SER A 70 19.41 -8.84 2.19
N GLN A 71 19.92 -8.49 3.37
CA GLN A 71 19.55 -7.23 4.04
C GLN A 71 19.73 -6.00 3.11
N GLY A 72 20.76 -5.98 2.28
CA GLY A 72 20.97 -4.92 1.27
C GLY A 72 20.01 -4.99 0.09
N GLY A 73 19.42 -6.16 -0.22
CA GLY A 73 18.46 -6.35 -1.33
C GLY A 73 17.06 -5.81 -1.04
N VAL A 74 16.64 -5.81 0.23
CA VAL A 74 15.31 -5.34 0.66
C VAL A 74 15.07 -3.86 0.33
N PRO A 75 15.98 -2.90 0.58
CA PRO A 75 15.80 -1.50 0.19
C PRO A 75 15.60 -1.33 -1.31
N TYR A 76 16.30 -2.08 -2.15
CA TYR A 76 16.13 -2.02 -3.62
C TYR A 76 14.75 -2.53 -4.06
N LEU A 77 14.22 -3.57 -3.42
CA LEU A 77 12.85 -4.03 -3.69
C LEU A 77 11.85 -2.95 -3.28
N ARG A 78 11.99 -2.37 -2.08
CA ARG A 78 11.07 -1.36 -1.54
C ARG A 78 11.03 -0.06 -2.34
N ARG A 79 12.06 0.27 -3.11
CA ARG A 79 12.05 1.45 -4.02
C ARG A 79 10.94 1.39 -5.07
N ASN A 80 10.49 0.17 -5.42
CA ASN A 80 9.44 -0.06 -6.41
C ASN A 80 8.08 -0.36 -5.77
N ILE A 81 8.00 -0.38 -4.44
CA ILE A 81 6.80 -0.67 -3.66
C ILE A 81 6.45 0.54 -2.82
N SER A 82 5.24 1.03 -2.92
CA SER A 82 4.72 2.03 -2.00
C SER A 82 3.65 1.42 -1.12
N VAL A 83 3.58 1.91 0.11
CA VAL A 83 2.61 1.44 1.11
C VAL A 83 1.84 2.62 1.67
N VAL A 84 0.51 2.50 1.67
CA VAL A 84 -0.41 3.37 2.41
C VAL A 84 -0.84 2.61 3.65
N PHE A 85 -0.46 3.12 4.82
CA PHE A 85 -0.77 2.51 6.11
C PHE A 85 -2.07 3.06 6.68
N GLN A 86 -2.78 2.25 7.44
CA GLN A 86 -4.01 2.63 8.13
C GLN A 86 -3.81 3.82 9.08
N ASP A 87 -2.65 3.92 9.74
CA ASP A 87 -2.26 4.95 10.69
C ASP A 87 -1.36 6.04 10.08
N PHE A 88 -1.46 6.25 8.77
CA PHE A 88 -0.77 7.25 7.94
C PHE A 88 0.76 7.17 7.95
N LYS A 89 1.41 6.93 9.10
CA LYS A 89 2.86 6.89 9.27
C LYS A 89 3.57 8.11 8.65
N LEU A 90 3.01 9.29 8.87
CA LEU A 90 3.67 10.54 8.47
C LEU A 90 4.85 10.83 9.38
N LEU A 91 5.83 11.54 8.85
CA LEU A 91 7.00 12.00 9.57
C LEU A 91 6.63 13.32 10.28
N ASP A 92 6.46 13.28 11.60
CA ASP A 92 5.90 14.38 12.40
C ASP A 92 6.77 15.63 12.40
N ASN A 93 8.08 15.45 12.22
CA ASN A 93 9.09 16.51 12.19
C ASN A 93 9.36 17.07 10.77
N ARG A 94 8.62 16.62 9.77
CA ARG A 94 8.71 17.08 8.38
C ARG A 94 7.41 17.73 7.94
N THR A 95 7.50 18.75 7.11
CA THR A 95 6.35 19.39 6.49
C THR A 95 5.59 18.42 5.59
N VAL A 96 4.38 18.79 5.18
CA VAL A 96 3.55 18.03 4.24
C VAL A 96 4.30 17.81 2.90
N ALA A 97 4.93 18.85 2.36
CA ALA A 97 5.70 18.74 1.12
C ALA A 97 6.91 17.81 1.26
N GLU A 98 7.63 17.88 2.38
CA GLU A 98 8.75 16.98 2.68
C GLU A 98 8.30 15.53 2.91
N ASN A 99 7.15 15.32 3.55
CA ASN A 99 6.55 13.99 3.66
C ASN A 99 6.29 13.38 2.28
N VAL A 100 5.66 14.14 1.39
CA VAL A 100 5.41 13.67 0.01
C VAL A 100 6.71 13.43 -0.74
N GLY A 101 7.68 14.35 -0.62
CA GLY A 101 8.96 14.27 -1.31
C GLY A 101 9.90 13.17 -0.81
N PHE A 102 9.67 12.64 0.38
CA PHE A 102 10.57 11.68 1.04
C PHE A 102 10.90 10.46 0.18
N ALA A 103 9.90 9.91 -0.53
CA ALA A 103 10.14 8.77 -1.41
C ALA A 103 11.13 9.10 -2.55
N LEU A 104 11.07 10.31 -3.09
CA LEU A 104 12.00 10.79 -4.14
C LEU A 104 13.39 11.10 -3.57
N GLU A 105 13.46 11.63 -2.35
CA GLU A 105 14.70 11.83 -1.60
C GLU A 105 15.48 10.52 -1.44
N VAL A 106 14.80 9.45 -1.00
CA VAL A 106 15.38 8.10 -0.89
C VAL A 106 15.86 7.55 -2.22
N LEU A 107 15.28 7.98 -3.33
CA LEU A 107 15.69 7.61 -4.68
C LEU A 107 16.86 8.45 -5.21
N GLY A 108 17.30 9.47 -4.46
CA GLY A 108 18.41 10.37 -4.85
C GLY A 108 18.04 11.43 -5.89
N ALA A 109 16.75 11.80 -5.97
CA ALA A 109 16.31 12.86 -6.86
C ALA A 109 16.85 14.24 -6.38
N SER A 110 17.01 15.20 -7.31
CA SER A 110 17.42 16.55 -6.97
C SER A 110 16.32 17.32 -6.22
N ASP A 111 16.70 18.28 -5.35
CA ASP A 111 15.77 19.08 -4.55
C ASP A 111 14.73 19.80 -5.41
N ALA A 112 15.13 20.35 -6.56
CA ALA A 112 14.20 20.99 -7.50
C ALA A 112 13.15 20.01 -8.04
N HIS A 113 13.56 18.77 -8.37
CA HIS A 113 12.67 17.71 -8.81
C HIS A 113 11.71 17.28 -7.69
N ILE A 114 12.24 17.04 -6.48
CA ILE A 114 11.47 16.67 -5.30
C ILE A 114 10.40 17.74 -5.04
N ARG A 115 10.79 19.01 -4.91
CA ARG A 115 9.87 20.11 -4.64
C ARG A 115 8.78 20.23 -5.73
N GLY A 116 9.20 20.19 -7.00
CA GLY A 116 8.25 20.30 -8.12
C GLY A 116 7.23 19.16 -8.18
N ARG A 117 7.67 17.92 -7.97
CA ARG A 117 6.79 16.75 -7.96
C ARG A 117 5.86 16.74 -6.74
N SER A 118 6.39 17.04 -5.54
CA SER A 118 5.60 17.11 -4.31
C SER A 118 4.50 18.15 -4.38
N LEU A 119 4.82 19.35 -4.82
CA LEU A 119 3.83 20.43 -4.93
C LEU A 119 2.74 20.14 -5.96
N ARG A 120 3.09 19.55 -7.12
CA ARG A 120 2.10 19.11 -8.12
C ARG A 120 1.18 18.03 -7.55
N ARG A 121 1.73 17.06 -6.81
CA ARG A 121 0.92 15.99 -6.21
C ARG A 121 -0.01 16.54 -5.13
N LEU A 122 0.45 17.47 -4.30
CA LEU A 122 -0.38 18.16 -3.30
C LEU A 122 -1.48 19.01 -3.94
N ASP A 123 -1.20 19.64 -5.06
CA ASP A 123 -2.18 20.41 -5.82
C ASP A 123 -3.35 19.54 -6.30
N GLN A 124 -3.04 18.39 -6.88
CA GLN A 124 -4.04 17.38 -7.31
C GLN A 124 -4.96 16.90 -6.16
N LEU A 125 -4.50 17.02 -4.92
CA LEU A 125 -5.23 16.58 -3.73
C LEU A 125 -5.85 17.73 -2.94
N GLY A 126 -5.79 18.97 -3.46
CA GLY A 126 -6.29 20.17 -2.78
C GLY A 126 -5.52 20.55 -1.52
N LEU A 127 -4.26 20.12 -1.40
CA LEU A 127 -3.41 20.34 -0.21
C LEU A 127 -2.24 21.30 -0.45
N ARG A 128 -2.22 22.00 -1.59
CA ARG A 128 -1.14 22.95 -1.94
C ARG A 128 -0.91 24.00 -0.86
N SER A 129 -1.98 24.58 -0.31
CA SER A 129 -1.92 25.60 0.74
C SER A 129 -1.40 25.09 2.08
N LYS A 130 -1.34 23.76 2.26
CA LYS A 130 -0.84 23.11 3.48
C LYS A 130 0.59 22.59 3.32
N ALA A 131 1.26 22.86 2.18
CA ALA A 131 2.56 22.28 1.85
C ALA A 131 3.63 22.47 2.94
N ASP A 132 3.66 23.64 3.56
CA ASP A 132 4.62 23.99 4.61
C ASP A 132 4.11 23.71 6.05
N SER A 133 2.93 23.12 6.19
CA SER A 133 2.36 22.72 7.50
C SER A 133 2.99 21.42 7.99
N LEU A 134 3.01 21.22 9.31
CA LEU A 134 3.35 19.94 9.91
C LEU A 134 2.11 19.02 9.95
N PRO A 135 2.28 17.68 9.93
CA PRO A 135 1.17 16.71 9.99
C PRO A 135 0.19 16.93 11.13
N ALA A 136 0.67 17.33 12.30
CA ALA A 136 -0.16 17.59 13.48
C ALA A 136 -1.20 18.72 13.30
N ARG A 137 -1.05 19.57 12.26
CA ARG A 137 -1.99 20.65 11.93
C ARG A 137 -3.05 20.23 10.91
N LEU A 138 -3.05 18.98 10.48
CA LEU A 138 -3.96 18.44 9.49
C LEU A 138 -5.06 17.61 10.16
N SER A 139 -6.26 17.64 9.57
CA SER A 139 -7.31 16.67 9.88
C SER A 139 -6.89 15.25 9.47
N GLY A 140 -7.53 14.22 10.02
CA GLY A 140 -7.26 12.82 9.66
C GLY A 140 -7.40 12.57 8.15
N GLY A 141 -8.43 13.14 7.51
CA GLY A 141 -8.61 13.03 6.06
C GLY A 141 -7.52 13.75 5.25
N GLU A 142 -7.00 14.89 5.74
CA GLU A 142 -5.85 15.55 5.11
C GLU A 142 -4.57 14.73 5.26
N GLN A 143 -4.33 14.14 6.45
CA GLN A 143 -3.19 13.25 6.70
C GLN A 143 -3.23 12.03 5.78
N GLN A 144 -4.40 11.43 5.59
CA GLN A 144 -4.59 10.32 4.67
C GLN A 144 -4.25 10.71 3.23
N ARG A 145 -4.73 11.86 2.76
CA ARG A 145 -4.36 12.37 1.41
C ARG A 145 -2.86 12.60 1.27
N VAL A 146 -2.18 13.12 2.32
CA VAL A 146 -0.71 13.27 2.31
C VAL A 146 -0.02 11.91 2.24
N ALA A 147 -0.48 10.90 2.97
CA ALA A 147 0.07 9.54 2.93
C ALA A 147 -0.05 8.92 1.52
N ILE A 148 -1.19 9.13 0.86
CA ILE A 148 -1.41 8.68 -0.52
C ILE A 148 -0.56 9.47 -1.51
N ALA A 149 -0.47 10.81 -1.34
CA ALA A 149 0.43 11.64 -2.14
C ALA A 149 1.87 11.12 -2.09
N ARG A 150 2.38 10.83 -0.88
CA ARG A 150 3.70 10.25 -0.64
C ARG A 150 3.86 8.89 -1.33
N ALA A 151 2.84 8.04 -1.25
CA ALA A 151 2.89 6.72 -1.87
C ALA A 151 2.90 6.77 -3.41
N LEU A 152 2.29 7.79 -4.02
CA LEU A 152 2.13 7.90 -5.47
C LEU A 152 3.15 8.85 -6.14
N VAL A 153 3.96 9.59 -5.37
CA VAL A 153 4.86 10.63 -5.94
C VAL A 153 5.93 10.05 -6.87
N ASN A 154 6.39 8.84 -6.61
CA ASN A 154 7.42 8.14 -7.39
C ASN A 154 6.85 7.16 -8.43
N GLU A 155 5.52 7.11 -8.62
CA GLU A 155 4.86 6.21 -9.59
C GLU A 155 5.30 4.74 -9.40
N PRO A 156 5.00 4.11 -8.26
CA PRO A 156 5.54 2.81 -7.91
C PRO A 156 5.02 1.71 -8.85
N ALA A 157 5.79 0.63 -9.02
CA ALA A 157 5.36 -0.55 -9.76
C ALA A 157 4.29 -1.36 -8.99
N LEU A 158 4.33 -1.29 -7.65
CA LEU A 158 3.37 -1.94 -6.75
C LEU A 158 2.94 -0.97 -5.64
N LEU A 159 1.63 -0.79 -5.50
CA LEU A 159 1.03 -0.05 -4.40
C LEU A 159 0.24 -1.02 -3.51
N LEU A 160 0.56 -1.02 -2.23
CA LEU A 160 -0.14 -1.75 -1.18
C LEU A 160 -0.86 -0.75 -0.29
N ALA A 161 -2.16 -0.87 -0.10
CA ALA A 161 -2.94 0.02 0.74
C ALA A 161 -3.71 -0.79 1.79
N ASP A 162 -3.51 -0.46 3.06
CA ASP A 162 -4.18 -1.09 4.19
C ASP A 162 -5.25 -0.13 4.72
N GLU A 163 -6.53 -0.45 4.48
CA GLU A 163 -7.73 0.35 4.84
C GLU A 163 -7.60 1.84 4.47
N PRO A 164 -7.28 2.18 3.19
CA PRO A 164 -6.93 3.56 2.82
C PRO A 164 -8.09 4.56 2.96
N THR A 165 -9.31 4.08 3.16
CA THR A 165 -10.54 4.89 3.23
C THR A 165 -11.29 4.73 4.55
N GLY A 166 -10.78 3.93 5.49
CA GLY A 166 -11.50 3.50 6.71
C GLY A 166 -11.91 4.63 7.67
N ASN A 167 -11.31 5.83 7.56
CA ASN A 167 -11.60 6.97 8.44
C ASN A 167 -12.10 8.20 7.66
N LEU A 168 -12.62 8.00 6.44
CA LEU A 168 -13.01 9.07 5.53
C LEU A 168 -14.52 9.08 5.30
N ASP A 169 -15.07 10.27 5.02
CA ASP A 169 -16.43 10.37 4.50
C ASP A 169 -16.52 9.85 3.06
N ALA A 170 -17.76 9.68 2.56
CA ALA A 170 -18.00 9.07 1.26
C ALA A 170 -17.37 9.86 0.10
N SER A 171 -17.37 11.20 0.17
CA SER A 171 -16.84 12.05 -0.91
C SER A 171 -15.32 11.97 -0.99
N LEU A 172 -14.64 11.93 0.15
CA LEU A 172 -13.20 11.73 0.23
C LEU A 172 -12.81 10.31 -0.17
N THR A 173 -13.60 9.31 0.22
CA THR A 173 -13.41 7.92 -0.20
C THR A 173 -13.38 7.80 -1.72
N ASP A 174 -14.34 8.39 -2.42
CA ASP A 174 -14.40 8.37 -3.88
C ASP A 174 -13.15 9.03 -4.49
N SER A 175 -12.79 10.22 -4.02
CA SER A 175 -11.60 10.94 -4.50
C SER A 175 -10.29 10.14 -4.30
N ILE A 176 -10.16 9.43 -3.19
CA ILE A 176 -9.02 8.56 -2.91
C ILE A 176 -8.99 7.38 -3.87
N LEU A 177 -10.12 6.73 -4.09
CA LEU A 177 -10.21 5.58 -4.99
C LEU A 177 -9.91 5.98 -6.44
N GLU A 178 -10.39 7.13 -6.90
CA GLU A 178 -10.05 7.68 -8.22
C GLU A 178 -8.53 7.81 -8.40
N LEU A 179 -7.80 8.31 -7.39
CA LEU A 179 -6.34 8.38 -7.45
C LEU A 179 -5.67 7.00 -7.55
N LEU A 180 -6.21 6.00 -6.85
CA LEU A 180 -5.69 4.62 -6.92
C LEU A 180 -6.00 4.00 -8.29
N PHE A 181 -7.20 4.23 -8.84
CA PHE A 181 -7.57 3.78 -10.17
C PHE A 181 -6.75 4.47 -11.26
N ASP A 182 -6.51 5.76 -11.12
CA ASP A 182 -5.62 6.50 -12.03
C ASP A 182 -4.19 5.98 -12.02
N ALA A 183 -3.65 5.66 -10.82
CA ALA A 183 -2.33 5.04 -10.72
C ALA A 183 -2.31 3.65 -11.38
N ASN A 184 -3.37 2.86 -11.18
CA ASN A 184 -3.54 1.56 -11.84
C ASN A 184 -3.64 1.68 -13.36
N ALA A 185 -4.41 2.63 -13.87
CA ALA A 185 -4.54 2.90 -15.31
C ALA A 185 -3.20 3.29 -15.96
N ARG A 186 -2.27 3.88 -15.18
CA ARG A 186 -0.89 4.15 -15.61
C ARG A 186 0.07 2.97 -15.47
N GLY A 187 -0.43 1.79 -15.07
CA GLY A 187 0.32 0.54 -15.00
C GLY A 187 0.83 0.14 -13.62
N THR A 188 0.52 0.90 -12.56
CA THR A 188 0.80 0.47 -11.18
C THR A 188 -0.07 -0.74 -10.83
N THR A 189 0.53 -1.80 -10.29
CA THR A 189 -0.23 -2.90 -9.67
C THR A 189 -0.73 -2.43 -8.32
N VAL A 190 -2.01 -2.62 -8.02
CA VAL A 190 -2.63 -2.09 -6.80
C VAL A 190 -3.29 -3.21 -6.01
N VAL A 191 -2.95 -3.30 -4.72
CA VAL A 191 -3.59 -4.21 -3.77
C VAL A 191 -4.18 -3.36 -2.64
N VAL A 192 -5.49 -3.37 -2.50
CA VAL A 192 -6.19 -2.62 -1.44
C VAL A 192 -6.83 -3.60 -0.47
N ALA A 193 -6.33 -3.62 0.76
CA ALA A 193 -6.99 -4.34 1.84
C ALA A 193 -8.14 -3.49 2.40
N THR A 194 -9.34 -4.06 2.43
CA THR A 194 -10.51 -3.43 3.03
C THR A 194 -11.52 -4.46 3.50
N HIS A 195 -12.33 -4.09 4.48
CA HIS A 195 -13.50 -4.85 4.92
C HIS A 195 -14.82 -4.19 4.49
N ASP A 196 -14.77 -3.06 3.79
CA ASP A 196 -15.94 -2.31 3.34
C ASP A 196 -16.60 -2.98 2.12
N ARG A 197 -17.71 -3.68 2.37
CA ARG A 197 -18.50 -4.37 1.34
C ARG A 197 -19.17 -3.43 0.36
N ALA A 198 -19.48 -2.19 0.76
CA ALA A 198 -20.10 -1.21 -0.12
C ALA A 198 -19.12 -0.79 -1.23
N LEU A 199 -17.83 -0.61 -0.90
CA LEU A 199 -16.79 -0.34 -1.89
C LEU A 199 -16.63 -1.48 -2.89
N LEU A 200 -16.62 -2.74 -2.41
CA LEU A 200 -16.49 -3.92 -3.28
C LEU A 200 -17.65 -4.03 -4.27
N SER A 201 -18.87 -3.71 -3.82
CA SER A 201 -20.07 -3.75 -4.66
C SER A 201 -20.10 -2.62 -5.69
N ARG A 202 -19.65 -1.42 -5.29
CA ARG A 202 -19.67 -0.22 -6.13
C ARG A 202 -18.55 -0.24 -7.18
N TYR A 203 -17.35 -0.68 -6.78
CA TYR A 203 -16.15 -0.69 -7.64
C TYR A 203 -15.72 -2.13 -7.93
N ARG A 204 -16.42 -2.76 -8.86
CA ARG A 204 -16.18 -4.16 -9.25
C ARG A 204 -14.77 -4.35 -9.79
N ARG A 205 -13.95 -5.07 -9.07
CA ARG A 205 -12.60 -5.52 -9.41
C ARG A 205 -12.40 -6.91 -8.82
N ARG A 206 -11.40 -7.63 -9.29
CA ARG A 206 -11.01 -8.92 -8.71
C ARG A 206 -10.89 -8.80 -7.21
N THR A 207 -11.54 -9.72 -6.50
CA THR A 207 -11.62 -9.71 -5.04
C THR A 207 -11.07 -11.00 -4.50
N VAL A 208 -10.00 -10.91 -3.71
CA VAL A 208 -9.41 -12.03 -2.98
C VAL A 208 -9.89 -11.96 -1.54
N SER A 209 -10.60 -12.99 -1.09
CA SER A 209 -11.15 -13.04 0.27
C SER A 209 -10.29 -13.93 1.16
N LEU A 210 -9.86 -13.38 2.28
CA LEU A 210 -9.18 -14.11 3.35
C LEU A 210 -10.15 -14.41 4.50
N ASP A 211 -10.13 -15.64 4.99
CA ASP A 211 -10.75 -16.02 6.25
C ASP A 211 -9.81 -16.95 7.03
N ARG A 212 -9.60 -16.63 8.31
CA ARG A 212 -8.71 -17.39 9.22
C ARG A 212 -7.38 -17.76 8.58
N GLY A 213 -6.76 -16.79 7.92
CA GLY A 213 -5.46 -16.93 7.29
C GLY A 213 -5.42 -17.72 5.99
N LYS A 214 -6.55 -18.08 5.39
CA LYS A 214 -6.64 -18.80 4.12
C LYS A 214 -7.35 -17.97 3.06
N VAL A 215 -6.96 -18.15 1.80
CA VAL A 215 -7.75 -17.65 0.66
C VAL A 215 -8.96 -18.55 0.49
N VAL A 216 -10.16 -17.98 0.66
CA VAL A 216 -11.43 -18.72 0.56
C VAL A 216 -12.19 -18.41 -0.73
N SER A 217 -11.84 -17.32 -1.39
CA SER A 217 -12.44 -16.91 -2.67
C SER A 217 -11.46 -16.04 -3.45
N ASP A 218 -11.46 -16.16 -4.77
CA ASP A 218 -10.69 -15.35 -5.72
C ASP A 218 -11.56 -15.19 -6.98
N ALA A 219 -12.22 -14.03 -7.14
CA ALA A 219 -13.25 -13.79 -8.14
C ALA A 219 -13.22 -12.37 -8.73
#